data_28048b4cd7709273de4002fdeb4a15d9
#
_entry.id   28048b4cd7709273de4002fdeb4a15d9
#
_cell.length_a   1.000
_cell.length_b   1.000
_cell.length_c   1.000
_cell.angle_alpha   90.00
_cell.angle_beta   90.00
_cell.angle_gamma   90.00
#
_symmetry.space_group_name_H-M   'P 1'
#
loop_
_entity.id
_entity.type
_entity.pdbx_description
1 polymer ?
#
loop_
_entity_poly.entity_id
_entity_poly.type
_entity_poly.pdbx_seq_one_letter_code
_entity_poly.pdbx_strand_id
1 'polypeptide(L)'
;MKDLRIIPRFKRLIRMIINTVYMIFCGKHNVILLNVSMEQIGNSVVHQNIGDDINFYLVKELSKKNVFNYVDVLNVFKLKNYMCIGSIMDWMTNNESCIWGSGVRDNTNKLKCKPHKVLAVRGPLSRQYLIDNGVDCPPVYGDPALLLPLITPPRETFS
;
A
#
# COMPACT_ATOMS: atom_id res chain seq x y z
N MET A 1 19.95 -19.65 -22.53
CA MET A 1 19.55 -18.28 -22.11
C MET A 1 18.29 -18.26 -21.22
N LYS A 2 18.02 -19.31 -20.41
CA LYS A 2 16.82 -19.43 -19.53
C LYS A 2 17.09 -19.11 -18.05
N ASP A 3 18.34 -18.96 -17.62
CA ASP A 3 18.70 -18.93 -16.20
C ASP A 3 18.73 -17.54 -15.53
N LEU A 4 18.70 -16.46 -16.30
CA LEU A 4 18.75 -15.11 -15.73
C LEU A 4 17.44 -14.66 -15.01
N ARG A 5 16.33 -15.38 -15.20
CA ARG A 5 15.05 -15.03 -14.55
C ARG A 5 14.80 -15.76 -13.21
N ILE A 6 15.59 -16.75 -12.87
CA ILE A 6 15.41 -17.57 -11.66
C ILE A 6 15.96 -16.84 -10.43
N ILE A 7 17.11 -16.18 -10.57
CA ILE A 7 17.80 -15.50 -9.48
C ILE A 7 16.96 -14.39 -8.81
N PRO A 8 16.30 -13.49 -9.57
CA PRO A 8 15.46 -12.46 -8.95
C PRO A 8 14.22 -13.04 -8.24
N ARG A 9 13.60 -14.08 -8.79
CA ARG A 9 12.46 -14.76 -8.16
C ARG A 9 12.84 -15.47 -6.87
N PHE A 10 14.00 -16.12 -6.84
CA PHE A 10 14.52 -16.79 -5.65
C PHE A 10 14.86 -15.81 -4.54
N LYS A 11 15.54 -14.71 -4.85
CA LYS A 11 15.83 -13.63 -3.89
C LYS A 11 14.55 -13.02 -3.32
N ARG A 12 13.52 -12.82 -4.14
CA ARG A 12 12.22 -12.34 -3.69
C ARG A 12 11.56 -13.34 -2.72
N LEU A 13 11.60 -14.62 -3.03
CA LEU A 13 11.03 -15.66 -2.17
C LEU A 13 11.74 -15.69 -0.80
N ILE A 14 13.07 -15.63 -0.77
CA ILE A 14 13.83 -15.53 0.50
C ILE A 14 13.40 -14.31 1.29
N ARG A 15 13.30 -13.14 0.66
CA ARG A 15 12.84 -11.91 1.32
C ARG A 15 11.43 -12.08 1.88
N MET A 16 10.51 -12.67 1.13
CA MET A 16 9.15 -12.95 1.59
C MET A 16 9.14 -13.87 2.82
N ILE A 17 9.98 -14.90 2.83
CA ILE A 17 10.12 -15.81 3.97
C ILE A 17 10.65 -15.06 5.19
N ILE A 18 11.76 -14.31 5.03
CA ILE A 18 12.37 -13.54 6.11
C ILE A 18 11.37 -12.54 6.70
N ASN A 19 10.69 -11.76 5.85
CA ASN A 19 9.69 -10.79 6.30
C ASN A 19 8.53 -11.46 7.04
N THR A 20 8.08 -12.62 6.55
CA THR A 20 6.98 -13.38 7.19
C THR A 20 7.40 -13.91 8.55
N VAL A 21 8.59 -14.47 8.66
CA VAL A 21 9.14 -14.95 9.92
C VAL A 21 9.30 -13.78 10.90
N TYR A 22 9.88 -12.68 10.46
CA TYR A 22 10.02 -11.49 11.31
C TYR A 22 8.66 -10.94 11.78
N MET A 23 7.66 -10.89 10.90
CA MET A 23 6.29 -10.49 11.25
C MET A 23 5.68 -11.40 12.33
N ILE A 24 5.91 -12.71 12.26
CA ILE A 24 5.44 -13.66 13.24
C ILE A 24 6.10 -13.38 14.60
N PHE A 25 7.42 -13.16 14.64
CA PHE A 25 8.16 -12.85 15.86
C PHE A 25 7.76 -11.52 16.49
N CYS A 26 7.54 -10.47 15.67
CA CYS A 26 7.09 -9.17 16.18
C CYS A 26 5.66 -9.17 16.72
N GLY A 27 4.88 -10.18 16.39
CA GLY A 27 3.46 -10.27 16.70
C GLY A 27 2.59 -9.41 15.77
N LYS A 28 1.42 -9.93 15.43
CA LYS A 28 0.49 -9.30 14.45
C LYS A 28 0.07 -7.86 14.81
N HIS A 29 0.09 -7.51 16.10
CA HIS A 29 -0.31 -6.17 16.56
C HIS A 29 0.75 -5.10 16.31
N ASN A 30 2.02 -5.50 16.09
CA ASN A 30 3.14 -4.60 15.89
C ASN A 30 3.53 -4.44 14.41
N VAL A 31 2.72 -4.96 13.51
CA VAL A 31 2.99 -4.94 12.06
C VAL A 31 1.80 -4.36 11.30
N ILE A 32 2.11 -3.54 10.31
CA ILE A 32 1.17 -3.05 9.30
C ILE A 32 1.67 -3.49 7.93
N LEU A 33 0.77 -4.03 7.13
CA LEU A 33 1.03 -4.35 5.73
C LEU A 33 0.43 -3.27 4.84
N LEU A 34 1.26 -2.66 4.03
CA LEU A 34 0.84 -1.72 2.99
C LEU A 34 0.77 -2.43 1.65
N ASN A 35 -0.30 -2.21 0.92
CA ASN A 35 -0.40 -2.63 -0.47
C ASN A 35 -0.02 -1.43 -1.34
N VAL A 36 1.21 -1.41 -1.81
CA VAL A 36 1.81 -0.30 -2.55
C VAL A 36 2.43 -0.84 -3.83
N SER A 37 2.27 -0.09 -4.92
CA SER A 37 2.93 -0.40 -6.18
C SER A 37 4.40 -0.04 -6.07
N MET A 38 5.25 -1.06 -6.08
CA MET A 38 6.70 -0.88 -6.18
C MET A 38 7.20 -1.66 -7.39
N GLU A 39 7.80 -0.97 -8.32
CA GLU A 39 8.42 -1.60 -9.47
C GLU A 39 9.86 -2.00 -9.10
N GLN A 40 10.17 -3.29 -9.26
CA GLN A 40 11.53 -3.81 -9.11
C GLN A 40 12.12 -4.10 -10.47
N ILE A 41 13.19 -3.41 -10.83
CA ILE A 41 14.00 -3.74 -12.00
C ILE A 41 15.30 -4.40 -11.51
N GLY A 42 15.41 -5.71 -11.70
CA GLY A 42 16.57 -6.48 -11.23
C GLY A 42 16.66 -6.55 -9.70
N ASN A 43 17.77 -6.08 -9.13
CA ASN A 43 18.03 -6.04 -7.69
C ASN A 43 17.71 -4.68 -7.07
N SER A 44 17.34 -3.70 -7.88
CA SER A 44 17.08 -2.33 -7.43
C SER A 44 15.58 -2.09 -7.36
N VAL A 45 15.11 -1.53 -6.26
CA VAL A 45 13.78 -0.94 -6.19
C VAL A 45 13.85 0.35 -6.98
N VAL A 46 13.11 0.44 -8.07
CA VAL A 46 13.00 1.69 -8.83
C VAL A 46 11.87 2.47 -8.21
N HIS A 47 12.24 3.49 -7.46
CA HIS A 47 11.31 4.46 -6.91
C HIS A 47 10.87 5.39 -8.03
N GLN A 48 9.78 5.04 -8.70
CA GLN A 48 9.25 5.85 -9.79
C GLN A 48 8.30 6.93 -9.32
N ASN A 49 7.77 6.80 -8.10
CA ASN A 49 6.77 7.70 -7.57
C ASN A 49 7.02 7.97 -6.08
N ILE A 50 7.33 9.22 -5.77
CA ILE A 50 7.55 9.68 -4.39
C ILE A 50 6.33 9.38 -3.48
N GLY A 51 5.11 9.36 -4.03
CA GLY A 51 3.89 9.01 -3.30
C GLY A 51 3.92 7.57 -2.77
N ASP A 52 4.49 6.65 -3.54
CA ASP A 52 4.60 5.25 -3.11
C ASP A 52 5.62 5.09 -1.97
N ASP A 53 6.73 5.83 -2.03
CA ASP A 53 7.78 5.79 -1.00
C ASP A 53 7.32 6.41 0.32
N ILE A 54 6.64 7.53 0.24
CA ILE A 54 6.11 8.27 1.38
C ILE A 54 5.13 7.43 2.20
N ASN A 55 4.42 6.47 1.60
CA ASN A 55 3.50 5.57 2.31
C ASN A 55 4.16 4.89 3.52
N PHE A 56 5.36 4.32 3.33
CA PHE A 56 6.06 3.60 4.40
C PHE A 56 6.47 4.53 5.53
N TYR A 57 7.04 5.67 5.17
CA TYR A 57 7.45 6.67 6.14
C TYR A 57 6.26 7.19 6.95
N LEU A 58 5.21 7.64 6.26
CA LEU A 58 4.01 8.18 6.88
C LEU A 58 3.36 7.19 7.85
N VAL A 59 3.08 5.97 7.38
CA VAL A 59 2.39 4.97 8.19
C VAL A 59 3.26 4.51 9.37
N LYS A 60 4.57 4.38 9.17
CA LYS A 60 5.51 4.06 10.25
C LYS A 60 5.50 5.12 11.33
N GLU A 61 5.61 6.41 10.94
CA GLU A 61 5.64 7.51 11.90
C GLU A 61 4.31 7.69 12.65
N LEU A 62 3.18 7.53 11.98
CA LEU A 62 1.87 7.65 12.62
C LEU A 62 1.55 6.46 13.54
N SER A 63 1.88 5.24 13.11
CA SER A 63 1.52 4.03 13.85
C SER A 63 2.55 3.61 14.90
N LYS A 64 3.80 4.03 14.75
CA LYS A 64 4.97 3.53 15.51
C LYS A 64 5.16 2.01 15.42
N LYS A 65 4.70 1.40 14.31
CA LYS A 65 4.77 -0.03 14.05
C LYS A 65 5.73 -0.35 12.91
N ASN A 66 6.09 -1.63 12.79
CA ASN A 66 6.83 -2.12 11.64
C ASN A 66 5.92 -2.17 10.42
N VAL A 67 6.38 -1.63 9.30
CA VAL A 67 5.60 -1.53 8.06
C VAL A 67 6.29 -2.34 6.98
N PHE A 68 5.54 -3.23 6.33
CA PHE A 68 6.02 -4.04 5.21
C PHE A 68 5.11 -3.89 4.00
N ASN A 69 5.67 -4.12 2.81
CA ASN A 69 4.85 -4.25 1.62
C ASN A 69 4.13 -5.59 1.64
N TYR A 70 2.82 -5.59 1.44
CA TYR A 70 1.98 -6.78 1.38
C TYR A 70 2.48 -7.81 0.35
N VAL A 71 3.02 -7.35 -0.78
CA VAL A 71 3.55 -8.23 -1.82
C VAL A 71 4.91 -8.87 -1.47
N ASP A 72 5.55 -8.41 -0.41
CA ASP A 72 6.83 -8.91 0.10
C ASP A 72 6.69 -9.81 1.35
N VAL A 73 5.48 -10.26 1.65
CA VAL A 73 5.20 -11.29 2.67
C VAL A 73 4.48 -12.48 2.04
N LEU A 74 4.63 -13.66 2.64
CA LEU A 74 3.89 -14.85 2.22
C LEU A 74 2.42 -14.70 2.62
N ASN A 75 1.53 -14.69 1.64
CA ASN A 75 0.09 -14.50 1.88
C ASN A 75 -0.62 -15.83 2.26
N VAL A 76 -0.04 -16.56 3.20
CA VAL A 76 -0.61 -17.83 3.69
C VAL A 76 -1.74 -17.64 4.70
N PHE A 77 -1.93 -16.42 5.25
CA PHE A 77 -2.83 -16.16 6.37
C PHE A 77 -3.97 -15.17 6.06
N LYS A 78 -4.20 -14.82 4.80
CA LYS A 78 -5.20 -13.79 4.42
C LYS A 78 -5.07 -12.53 5.29
N LEU A 79 -3.91 -11.92 5.24
CA LEU A 79 -3.57 -10.79 6.11
C LEU A 79 -4.20 -9.51 5.61
N LYS A 80 -4.78 -8.73 6.53
CA LYS A 80 -5.27 -7.39 6.22
C LYS A 80 -4.13 -6.51 5.74
N ASN A 81 -4.40 -5.73 4.70
CA ASN A 81 -3.46 -4.78 4.13
C ASN A 81 -4.14 -3.43 3.93
N TYR A 82 -3.36 -2.36 3.96
CA TYR A 82 -3.85 -1.00 3.84
C TYR A 82 -3.40 -0.37 2.52
N MET A 83 -4.31 0.35 1.88
CA MET A 83 -4.07 1.13 0.67
C MET A 83 -4.25 2.61 1.04
N CYS A 84 -3.13 3.34 1.10
CA CYS A 84 -3.12 4.71 1.61
C CYS A 84 -2.90 5.70 0.44
N ILE A 85 -1.68 6.19 0.25
CA ILE A 85 -1.35 7.13 -0.81
C ILE A 85 -1.21 6.37 -2.13
N GLY A 86 -1.72 6.94 -3.22
CA GLY A 86 -1.58 6.38 -4.56
C GLY A 86 -2.90 6.08 -5.26
N SER A 87 -2.85 5.92 -6.57
CA SER A 87 -4.01 5.64 -7.43
C SER A 87 -3.98 4.17 -7.86
N ILE A 88 -4.20 3.27 -6.91
CA ILE A 88 -3.96 1.84 -7.07
C ILE A 88 -5.18 0.96 -6.83
N MET A 89 -6.34 1.55 -6.50
CA MET A 89 -7.53 0.79 -6.11
C MET A 89 -8.05 -0.13 -7.21
N ASP A 90 -8.06 0.31 -8.45
CA ASP A 90 -8.63 -0.42 -9.59
C ASP A 90 -7.97 -1.79 -9.80
N TRP A 91 -6.67 -1.92 -9.55
CA TRP A 91 -5.91 -3.13 -9.89
C TRP A 91 -5.23 -3.85 -8.72
N MET A 92 -5.00 -3.18 -7.57
CA MET A 92 -4.32 -3.78 -6.42
C MET A 92 -5.27 -4.23 -5.31
N THR A 93 -6.54 -3.82 -5.33
CA THR A 93 -7.52 -4.22 -4.30
C THR A 93 -7.69 -5.74 -4.26
N ASN A 94 -7.70 -6.27 -3.05
CA ASN A 94 -8.04 -7.67 -2.75
C ASN A 94 -9.04 -7.74 -1.58
N ASN A 95 -9.56 -8.93 -1.28
CA ASN A 95 -10.60 -9.12 -0.26
C ASN A 95 -10.16 -8.79 1.18
N GLU A 96 -8.88 -8.59 1.43
CA GLU A 96 -8.32 -8.23 2.73
C GLU A 96 -7.88 -6.75 2.78
N SER A 97 -8.08 -6.01 1.69
CA SER A 97 -7.67 -4.60 1.59
C SER A 97 -8.57 -3.69 2.43
N CYS A 98 -7.93 -2.82 3.20
CA CYS A 98 -8.55 -1.69 3.88
C CYS A 98 -8.13 -0.40 3.15
N ILE A 99 -9.07 0.31 2.56
CA ILE A 99 -8.80 1.54 1.80
C ILE A 99 -8.83 2.72 2.77
N TRP A 100 -7.74 3.48 2.81
CA TRP A 100 -7.59 4.67 3.62
C TRP A 100 -6.92 5.79 2.81
N GLY A 101 -7.70 6.49 1.99
CA GLY A 101 -7.26 7.65 1.21
C GLY A 101 -6.73 7.35 -0.19
N SER A 102 -6.59 6.08 -0.57
CA SER A 102 -6.19 5.72 -1.94
C SER A 102 -7.21 6.18 -2.98
N GLY A 103 -6.73 6.35 -4.21
CA GLY A 103 -7.52 6.74 -5.38
C GLY A 103 -7.54 5.68 -6.48
N VAL A 104 -8.27 6.00 -7.54
CA VAL A 104 -8.34 5.23 -8.78
C VAL A 104 -7.47 5.90 -9.83
N ARG A 105 -6.74 5.11 -10.61
CA ARG A 105 -5.96 5.61 -11.74
C ARG A 105 -6.80 5.64 -13.00
N ASP A 106 -7.55 4.59 -13.24
CA ASP A 106 -8.37 4.42 -14.42
C ASP A 106 -9.76 3.92 -14.02
N ASN A 107 -10.76 4.78 -14.17
CA ASN A 107 -12.15 4.47 -13.82
C ASN A 107 -12.87 3.62 -14.88
N THR A 108 -12.27 3.38 -16.03
CA THR A 108 -12.81 2.48 -17.06
C THR A 108 -12.63 1.01 -16.71
N ASN A 109 -11.63 0.71 -15.88
CA ASN A 109 -11.38 -0.64 -15.39
C ASN A 109 -12.38 -1.01 -14.29
N LYS A 110 -12.86 -2.25 -14.32
CA LYS A 110 -13.64 -2.78 -13.20
C LYS A 110 -12.74 -3.06 -12.00
N LEU A 111 -13.29 -2.85 -10.81
CA LEU A 111 -12.63 -3.20 -9.57
C LEU A 111 -12.30 -4.70 -9.54
N LYS A 112 -11.04 -5.03 -9.27
CA LYS A 112 -10.57 -6.42 -9.29
C LYS A 112 -11.26 -7.30 -8.25
N CYS A 113 -11.42 -6.78 -7.03
CA CYS A 113 -12.09 -7.45 -5.90
C CYS A 113 -12.73 -6.40 -5.00
N LYS A 114 -13.77 -6.77 -4.28
CA LYS A 114 -14.31 -5.91 -3.22
C LYS A 114 -13.33 -5.87 -2.04
N PRO A 115 -13.01 -4.67 -1.50
CA PRO A 115 -12.16 -4.55 -0.33
C PRO A 115 -12.86 -5.07 0.93
N HIS A 116 -12.06 -5.42 1.95
CA HIS A 116 -12.57 -5.76 3.27
C HIS A 116 -13.30 -4.58 3.92
N LYS A 117 -12.73 -3.37 3.79
CA LYS A 117 -13.29 -2.15 4.37
C LYS A 117 -12.83 -0.91 3.62
N VAL A 118 -13.71 0.09 3.53
CA VAL A 118 -13.38 1.44 3.08
C VAL A 118 -13.51 2.39 4.27
N LEU A 119 -12.43 3.08 4.62
CA LEU A 119 -12.37 4.05 5.71
C LEU A 119 -12.50 5.48 5.18
N ALA A 120 -11.76 5.77 4.11
CA ALA A 120 -11.74 7.03 3.39
C ALA A 120 -11.22 6.79 1.98
N VAL A 121 -11.51 7.68 1.07
CA VAL A 121 -10.97 7.69 -0.30
C VAL A 121 -10.41 9.06 -0.63
N ARG A 122 -9.53 9.13 -1.65
CA ARG A 122 -8.87 10.38 -2.01
C ARG A 122 -9.85 11.49 -2.39
N GLY A 123 -10.96 11.17 -3.03
CA GLY A 123 -11.94 12.18 -3.44
C GLY A 123 -13.24 11.60 -3.96
N PRO A 124 -14.20 12.48 -4.36
CA PRO A 124 -15.54 12.07 -4.79
C PRO A 124 -15.56 11.11 -5.97
N LEU A 125 -14.66 11.28 -6.95
CA LEU A 125 -14.58 10.39 -8.12
C LEU A 125 -14.17 8.97 -7.71
N SER A 126 -13.25 8.84 -6.75
CA SER A 126 -12.85 7.54 -6.21
C SER A 126 -14.00 6.87 -5.44
N ARG A 127 -14.81 7.66 -4.74
CA ARG A 127 -16.03 7.18 -4.07
C ARG A 127 -17.05 6.68 -5.08
N GLN A 128 -17.33 7.48 -6.12
CA GLN A 128 -18.28 7.11 -7.17
C GLN A 128 -17.88 5.79 -7.84
N TYR A 129 -16.59 5.66 -8.18
CA TYR A 129 -16.06 4.42 -8.75
C TYR A 129 -16.34 3.19 -7.86
N LEU A 130 -16.15 3.29 -6.54
CA LEU A 130 -16.42 2.19 -5.64
C LEU A 130 -17.93 1.85 -5.60
N ILE A 131 -18.79 2.85 -5.54
CA ILE A 131 -20.26 2.69 -5.55
C ILE A 131 -20.71 2.00 -6.85
N ASP A 132 -20.21 2.44 -8.01
CA ASP A 132 -20.52 1.86 -9.31
C ASP A 132 -20.06 0.39 -9.42
N ASN A 133 -19.05 0.00 -8.64
CA ASN A 133 -18.60 -1.39 -8.51
C ASN A 133 -19.27 -2.15 -7.35
N GLY A 134 -20.36 -1.61 -6.77
CA GLY A 134 -21.14 -2.25 -5.73
C GLY A 134 -20.42 -2.37 -4.38
N VAL A 135 -19.57 -1.41 -4.06
CA VAL A 135 -18.86 -1.30 -2.78
C VAL A 135 -19.42 -0.12 -2.00
N ASP A 136 -19.86 -0.37 -0.76
CA ASP A 136 -20.24 0.70 0.16
C ASP A 136 -19.02 1.55 0.53
N CYS A 137 -19.15 2.87 0.40
CA CYS A 137 -18.07 3.82 0.60
C CYS A 137 -18.56 5.05 1.35
N PRO A 138 -18.04 5.31 2.57
CA PRO A 138 -18.43 6.48 3.34
C PRO A 138 -17.98 7.78 2.62
N PRO A 139 -18.69 8.90 2.81
CA PRO A 139 -18.33 10.18 2.21
C PRO A 139 -17.19 10.86 3.01
N VAL A 140 -16.11 10.12 3.23
CA VAL A 140 -14.90 10.60 3.91
C VAL A 140 -13.78 10.71 2.89
N TYR A 141 -13.23 11.90 2.75
CA TYR A 141 -12.27 12.23 1.70
C TYR A 141 -10.95 12.73 2.29
N GLY A 142 -9.85 12.40 1.66
CA GLY A 142 -8.52 12.90 1.97
C GLY A 142 -7.43 11.95 1.48
N ASP A 143 -6.32 12.56 1.05
CA ASP A 143 -5.09 11.83 0.79
C ASP A 143 -4.25 11.85 2.07
N PRO A 144 -3.81 10.69 2.61
CA PRO A 144 -3.00 10.66 3.81
C PRO A 144 -1.69 11.46 3.71
N ALA A 145 -1.20 11.76 2.51
CA ALA A 145 -0.06 12.66 2.32
C ALA A 145 -0.25 14.04 2.95
N LEU A 146 -1.50 14.49 3.12
CA LEU A 146 -1.82 15.74 3.81
C LEU A 146 -1.41 15.75 5.30
N LEU A 147 -1.14 14.58 5.87
CA LEU A 147 -0.67 14.44 7.25
C LEU A 147 0.85 14.61 7.39
N LEU A 148 1.60 14.70 6.28
CA LEU A 148 3.06 14.85 6.31
C LEU A 148 3.55 16.05 7.15
N PRO A 149 2.93 17.23 7.07
CA PRO A 149 3.37 18.37 7.90
C PRO A 149 3.29 18.11 9.40
N LEU A 150 2.44 17.17 9.85
CA LEU A 150 2.33 16.82 11.27
C LEU A 150 3.51 16.00 11.78
N ILE A 151 4.19 15.27 10.88
CA ILE A 151 5.31 14.39 11.24
C ILE A 151 6.65 14.92 10.73
N THR A 152 6.62 15.80 9.74
CA THR A 152 7.80 16.47 9.18
C THR A 152 7.47 17.95 9.04
N PRO A 153 7.65 18.74 10.10
CA PRO A 153 7.37 20.17 10.02
C PRO A 153 8.28 20.82 8.96
N PRO A 154 7.78 21.80 8.20
CA PRO A 154 8.56 22.50 7.21
C PRO A 154 9.79 23.13 7.87
N ARG A 155 10.94 23.03 7.22
CA ARG A 155 12.13 23.79 7.65
C ARG A 155 11.83 25.26 7.42
N GLU A 156 12.07 26.07 8.46
CA GLU A 156 12.09 27.52 8.28
C GLU A 156 13.21 27.85 7.29
N THR A 157 12.85 28.32 6.11
CA THR A 157 13.80 28.93 5.19
C THR A 157 13.98 30.38 5.62
N PHE A 158 15.06 30.68 6.30
CA PHE A 158 15.46 32.06 6.51
C PHE A 158 15.78 32.66 5.13
N SER A 159 14.99 33.64 4.72
CA SER A 159 15.27 34.52 3.56
C SER A 159 16.26 35.59 3.96
#